data_8af24573bd388eee114cee59d6eaf3cc
#
_entry.id   8af24573bd388eee114cee59d6eaf3cc
#
_cell.length_a   1.000
_cell.length_b   1.000
_cell.length_c   1.000
_cell.angle_alpha   90.00
_cell.angle_beta   90.00
_cell.angle_gamma   90.00
#
_symmetry.space_group_name_H-M   'P 1'
#
loop_
_entity.id
_entity.type
_entity.pdbx_description
1 polymer ?
#
loop_
_entity_poly.entity_id
_entity_poly.type
_entity_poly.pdbx_seq_one_letter_code
_entity_poly.pdbx_strand_id
1 'polypeptide(L)'
;MNLEKIAVINITSFGREFPKHLQELEERVGPVDKMLLPADMDGEALASRLKGYTYVLLGNYPSFDEAFFSRNQDVKLIARHGIGFNNVDLESSRRHGVYVTHIQNYVELDAVAEQAAALLMAVSKHVVIADRKVHEGNWNKDRQELMGFQLRGCTTGVIGCGHIGTRFAMIMKYGFHNRILAYDPYADKDKVMAEGIQLCDLDTLLRESDFISLHANLTENSRHLINAEALAKMKDRAILINTGRGPLVDEAAVLDALKSGRLSGYGADVAAHEPMEKDDPLLTCDQAVITPHSAIYSYTCMKNMNRKVMEDIYCMQRGERPVEIINGL
;
A
#
# COMPACT_ATOMS: atom_id res chain seq x y z
N MET A 1 -17.87 -2.67 -35.93
CA MET A 1 -17.68 -3.18 -34.56
C MET A 1 -18.13 -2.06 -33.62
N ASN A 2 -19.01 -2.34 -32.67
CA ASN A 2 -19.28 -1.33 -31.62
C ASN A 2 -17.98 -1.14 -30.83
N LEU A 3 -17.49 0.09 -30.79
CA LEU A 3 -16.33 0.45 -29.98
C LEU A 3 -16.68 0.24 -28.51
N GLU A 4 -15.88 -0.54 -27.80
CA GLU A 4 -16.06 -0.76 -26.36
C GLU A 4 -15.51 0.46 -25.60
N LYS A 5 -16.23 0.89 -24.57
CA LYS A 5 -15.85 2.07 -23.79
C LYS A 5 -15.12 1.68 -22.52
N ILE A 6 -14.11 2.45 -22.18
CA ILE A 6 -13.27 2.28 -20.99
C ILE A 6 -13.49 3.45 -20.04
N ALA A 7 -13.80 3.16 -18.78
CA ALA A 7 -13.78 4.13 -17.69
C ALA A 7 -12.49 3.98 -16.88
N VAL A 8 -11.74 5.06 -16.68
CA VAL A 8 -10.58 5.12 -15.78
C VAL A 8 -11.00 5.93 -14.56
N ILE A 9 -11.21 5.24 -13.44
CA ILE A 9 -11.79 5.83 -12.23
C ILE A 9 -10.73 6.01 -11.16
N ASN A 10 -10.53 7.26 -10.74
CA ASN A 10 -9.64 7.64 -9.64
C ASN A 10 -8.20 7.13 -9.77
N ILE A 11 -7.70 7.04 -11.01
CA ILE A 11 -6.29 6.78 -11.35
C ILE A 11 -5.75 8.03 -12.04
N THR A 12 -5.35 9.03 -11.26
CA THR A 12 -4.91 10.33 -11.78
C THR A 12 -3.64 10.25 -12.62
N SER A 13 -2.76 9.29 -12.30
CA SER A 13 -1.50 9.05 -13.01
C SER A 13 -1.68 8.37 -14.37
N PHE A 14 -2.79 7.64 -14.59
CA PHE A 14 -3.02 6.93 -15.85
C PHE A 14 -3.14 7.90 -17.04
N GLY A 15 -2.29 7.71 -18.05
CA GLY A 15 -2.22 8.57 -19.21
C GLY A 15 -1.57 9.96 -18.97
N ARG A 16 -1.26 10.33 -17.73
CA ARG A 16 -0.53 11.56 -17.40
C ARG A 16 0.98 11.38 -17.61
N GLU A 17 1.55 10.41 -16.92
CA GLU A 17 2.99 10.10 -16.99
C GLU A 17 3.35 9.23 -18.20
N PHE A 18 2.38 8.46 -18.69
CA PHE A 18 2.51 7.56 -19.82
C PHE A 18 1.42 7.82 -20.87
N PRO A 19 1.44 8.95 -21.60
CA PRO A 19 0.38 9.31 -22.55
C PRO A 19 0.21 8.29 -23.67
N LYS A 20 1.28 7.59 -24.06
CA LYS A 20 1.21 6.52 -25.05
C LYS A 20 0.32 5.34 -24.62
N HIS A 21 0.20 5.06 -23.32
CA HIS A 21 -0.68 4.00 -22.84
C HIS A 21 -2.17 4.36 -23.05
N LEU A 22 -2.52 5.63 -22.82
CA LEU A 22 -3.87 6.11 -23.08
C LEU A 22 -4.19 6.05 -24.58
N GLN A 23 -3.30 6.60 -25.41
CA GLN A 23 -3.43 6.57 -26.86
C GLN A 23 -3.56 5.12 -27.39
N GLU A 24 -2.74 4.19 -26.91
CA GLU A 24 -2.80 2.77 -27.31
C GLU A 24 -4.16 2.14 -26.97
N LEU A 25 -4.73 2.44 -25.80
CA LEU A 25 -6.08 1.96 -25.44
C LEU A 25 -7.14 2.54 -26.36
N GLU A 26 -7.10 3.85 -26.64
CA GLU A 26 -8.06 4.51 -27.53
C GLU A 26 -8.01 3.96 -28.94
N GLU A 27 -6.81 3.73 -29.49
CA GLU A 27 -6.63 3.21 -30.84
C GLU A 27 -7.06 1.73 -30.99
N ARG A 28 -6.80 0.90 -29.96
CA ARG A 28 -7.03 -0.55 -30.03
C ARG A 28 -8.41 -0.98 -29.55
N VAL A 29 -8.99 -0.27 -28.59
CA VAL A 29 -10.21 -0.70 -27.89
C VAL A 29 -11.36 0.26 -28.19
N GLY A 30 -11.18 1.53 -27.91
CA GLY A 30 -12.18 2.57 -28.09
C GLY A 30 -12.04 3.72 -27.08
N PRO A 31 -13.07 4.57 -26.98
CA PRO A 31 -12.99 5.78 -26.14
C PRO A 31 -12.65 5.49 -24.68
N VAL A 32 -11.75 6.30 -24.12
CA VAL A 32 -11.32 6.22 -22.72
C VAL A 32 -11.74 7.50 -21.99
N ASP A 33 -12.64 7.38 -21.01
CA ASP A 33 -13.08 8.48 -20.18
C ASP A 33 -12.43 8.41 -18.79
N LYS A 34 -11.70 9.44 -18.40
CA LYS A 34 -11.11 9.57 -17.05
C LYS A 34 -12.11 10.29 -16.13
N MET A 35 -12.36 9.67 -14.98
CA MET A 35 -13.34 10.17 -14.01
C MET A 35 -12.73 10.28 -12.63
N LEU A 36 -13.00 11.40 -11.95
CA LEU A 36 -12.79 11.55 -10.51
C LEU A 36 -14.16 11.47 -9.84
N LEU A 37 -14.38 10.38 -9.13
CA LEU A 37 -15.65 10.08 -8.46
C LEU A 37 -15.46 10.17 -6.94
N PRO A 38 -16.48 10.64 -6.19
CA PRO A 38 -16.46 10.65 -4.73
C PRO A 38 -16.26 9.24 -4.15
N ALA A 39 -15.58 9.15 -3.01
CA ALA A 39 -15.34 7.87 -2.34
C ALA A 39 -16.63 7.24 -1.78
N ASP A 40 -17.59 8.08 -1.40
CA ASP A 40 -18.89 7.74 -0.83
C ASP A 40 -20.01 7.61 -1.87
N MET A 41 -19.67 7.60 -3.18
CA MET A 41 -20.65 7.39 -4.23
C MET A 41 -21.32 6.02 -4.06
N ASP A 42 -22.65 6.01 -3.97
CA ASP A 42 -23.43 4.77 -3.85
C ASP A 42 -23.45 3.95 -5.14
N GLY A 43 -23.75 2.65 -5.01
CA GLY A 43 -23.73 1.71 -6.12
C GLY A 43 -24.75 2.01 -7.22
N GLU A 44 -25.92 2.60 -6.90
CA GLU A 44 -26.94 2.95 -7.90
C GLU A 44 -26.50 4.14 -8.77
N ALA A 45 -25.97 5.17 -8.15
CA ALA A 45 -25.40 6.32 -8.85
C ALA A 45 -24.22 5.90 -9.72
N LEU A 46 -23.37 5.01 -9.20
CA LEU A 46 -22.24 4.46 -9.92
C LEU A 46 -22.68 3.62 -11.14
N ALA A 47 -23.71 2.77 -10.98
CA ALA A 47 -24.25 1.98 -12.08
C ALA A 47 -24.83 2.86 -13.20
N SER A 48 -25.52 3.94 -12.83
CA SER A 48 -26.04 4.92 -13.77
C SER A 48 -24.91 5.67 -14.50
N ARG A 49 -23.86 6.05 -13.78
CA ARG A 49 -22.69 6.76 -14.31
C ARG A 49 -21.90 5.92 -15.31
N LEU A 50 -21.82 4.60 -15.06
CA LEU A 50 -21.06 3.66 -15.89
C LEU A 50 -21.92 2.92 -16.94
N LYS A 51 -23.11 3.40 -17.22
CA LYS A 51 -23.94 2.86 -18.29
C LYS A 51 -23.23 2.99 -19.64
N GLY A 52 -23.13 1.89 -20.37
CA GLY A 52 -22.49 1.80 -21.68
C GLY A 52 -20.97 1.68 -21.66
N TYR A 53 -20.35 1.54 -20.47
CA TYR A 53 -18.93 1.19 -20.35
C TYR A 53 -18.76 -0.31 -20.23
N THR A 54 -17.82 -0.86 -20.99
CA THR A 54 -17.51 -2.31 -21.00
C THR A 54 -16.39 -2.64 -20.01
N TYR A 55 -15.39 -1.77 -19.88
CA TYR A 55 -14.22 -1.98 -19.04
C TYR A 55 -14.03 -0.85 -18.05
N VAL A 56 -13.65 -1.20 -16.83
CA VAL A 56 -13.36 -0.27 -15.75
C VAL A 56 -11.94 -0.50 -15.25
N LEU A 57 -11.09 0.52 -15.35
CA LEU A 57 -9.82 0.61 -14.64
C LEU A 57 -10.08 1.36 -13.33
N LEU A 58 -9.90 0.70 -12.19
CA LEU A 58 -10.37 1.20 -10.90
C LEU A 58 -9.22 1.51 -9.93
N GLY A 59 -9.19 2.72 -9.41
CA GLY A 59 -8.36 3.15 -8.28
C GLY A 59 -8.87 2.62 -6.92
N ASN A 60 -8.53 3.28 -5.82
CA ASN A 60 -8.85 2.82 -4.47
C ASN A 60 -10.33 3.01 -4.07
N TYR A 61 -11.08 3.82 -4.78
CA TYR A 61 -12.49 4.12 -4.55
C TYR A 61 -13.17 4.55 -5.88
N PRO A 62 -14.51 4.58 -5.97
CA PRO A 62 -15.52 4.18 -4.98
C PRO A 62 -15.63 2.66 -4.81
N SER A 63 -16.56 2.24 -3.94
CA SER A 63 -16.88 0.83 -3.76
C SER A 63 -17.86 0.33 -4.81
N PHE A 64 -17.63 -0.89 -5.30
CA PHE A 64 -18.51 -1.62 -6.22
C PHE A 64 -19.20 -2.75 -5.46
N ASP A 65 -20.46 -2.55 -5.15
CA ASP A 65 -21.30 -3.42 -4.32
C ASP A 65 -22.42 -4.09 -5.11
N GLU A 66 -23.27 -4.87 -4.44
CA GLU A 66 -24.44 -5.53 -5.05
C GLU A 66 -25.38 -4.52 -5.74
N ALA A 67 -25.52 -3.30 -5.18
CA ALA A 67 -26.39 -2.29 -5.78
C ALA A 67 -25.88 -1.84 -7.16
N PHE A 68 -24.55 -1.78 -7.34
CA PHE A 68 -23.94 -1.58 -8.65
C PHE A 68 -24.17 -2.76 -9.58
N PHE A 69 -23.77 -3.98 -9.16
CA PHE A 69 -23.77 -5.14 -10.06
C PHE A 69 -25.17 -5.55 -10.50
N SER A 70 -26.19 -5.40 -9.66
CA SER A 70 -27.58 -5.73 -10.01
C SER A 70 -28.18 -4.77 -11.05
N ARG A 71 -27.65 -3.56 -11.17
CA ARG A 71 -28.19 -2.49 -12.07
C ARG A 71 -27.36 -2.24 -13.32
N ASN A 72 -26.08 -2.61 -13.31
CA ASN A 72 -25.20 -2.42 -14.47
C ASN A 72 -24.86 -3.78 -15.09
N GLN A 73 -25.29 -3.97 -16.32
CA GLN A 73 -25.04 -5.19 -17.13
C GLN A 73 -24.05 -4.95 -18.27
N ASP A 74 -23.55 -3.73 -18.41
CA ASP A 74 -22.66 -3.35 -19.51
C ASP A 74 -21.19 -3.67 -19.17
N VAL A 75 -20.80 -3.50 -17.90
CA VAL A 75 -19.43 -3.74 -17.44
C VAL A 75 -19.13 -5.23 -17.40
N LYS A 76 -18.04 -5.63 -18.06
CA LYS A 76 -17.57 -7.04 -18.14
C LYS A 76 -16.30 -7.29 -17.36
N LEU A 77 -15.50 -6.24 -17.14
CA LEU A 77 -14.22 -6.32 -16.42
C LEU A 77 -14.03 -5.09 -15.54
N ILE A 78 -13.66 -5.34 -14.30
CA ILE A 78 -13.10 -4.35 -13.38
C ILE A 78 -11.64 -4.73 -13.13
N ALA A 79 -10.69 -3.97 -13.67
CA ALA A 79 -9.26 -4.15 -13.45
C ALA A 79 -8.79 -3.18 -12.37
N ARG A 80 -8.49 -3.71 -11.17
CA ARG A 80 -7.96 -2.91 -10.06
C ARG A 80 -6.53 -2.49 -10.35
N HIS A 81 -6.29 -1.19 -10.35
CA HIS A 81 -4.95 -0.60 -10.46
C HIS A 81 -4.29 -0.54 -9.06
N GLY A 82 -4.01 -1.71 -8.49
CA GLY A 82 -3.45 -1.94 -7.17
C GLY A 82 -3.66 -3.38 -6.70
N ILE A 83 -2.91 -3.83 -5.69
CA ILE A 83 -3.04 -5.18 -5.11
C ILE A 83 -4.33 -5.31 -4.29
N GLY A 84 -4.67 -4.28 -3.51
CA GLY A 84 -5.86 -4.28 -2.67
C GLY A 84 -7.15 -4.19 -3.50
N PHE A 85 -8.18 -4.93 -3.09
CA PHE A 85 -9.47 -5.00 -3.77
C PHE A 85 -10.68 -4.87 -2.81
N ASN A 86 -10.47 -4.33 -1.63
CA ASN A 86 -11.50 -4.18 -0.59
C ASN A 86 -12.70 -3.33 -1.03
N ASN A 87 -12.54 -2.54 -2.09
CA ASN A 87 -13.58 -1.71 -2.68
C ASN A 87 -14.37 -2.42 -3.80
N VAL A 88 -14.25 -3.75 -3.95
CA VAL A 88 -15.05 -4.54 -4.90
C VAL A 88 -15.64 -5.74 -4.19
N ASP A 89 -16.96 -5.89 -4.20
CA ASP A 89 -17.65 -7.09 -3.75
C ASP A 89 -17.43 -8.22 -4.77
N LEU A 90 -16.49 -9.11 -4.44
CA LEU A 90 -16.11 -10.21 -5.33
C LEU A 90 -17.23 -11.24 -5.52
N GLU A 91 -18.05 -11.47 -4.52
CA GLU A 91 -19.15 -12.43 -4.63
C GLU A 91 -20.26 -11.90 -5.53
N SER A 92 -20.63 -10.64 -5.35
CA SER A 92 -21.59 -9.95 -6.20
C SER A 92 -21.10 -9.89 -7.65
N SER A 93 -19.85 -9.49 -7.88
CA SER A 93 -19.26 -9.46 -9.21
C SER A 93 -19.29 -10.83 -9.90
N ARG A 94 -19.01 -11.91 -9.14
CA ARG A 94 -19.08 -13.29 -9.65
C ARG A 94 -20.49 -13.67 -10.05
N ARG A 95 -21.51 -13.39 -9.20
CA ARG A 95 -22.92 -13.70 -9.49
C ARG A 95 -23.40 -13.01 -10.76
N HIS A 96 -22.90 -11.81 -11.03
CA HIS A 96 -23.28 -11.02 -12.22
C HIS A 96 -22.36 -11.23 -13.44
N GLY A 97 -21.38 -12.15 -13.34
CA GLY A 97 -20.50 -12.51 -14.47
C GLY A 97 -19.48 -11.43 -14.85
N VAL A 98 -19.16 -10.51 -13.95
CA VAL A 98 -18.16 -9.47 -14.15
C VAL A 98 -16.80 -9.94 -13.66
N TYR A 99 -15.81 -10.02 -14.54
CA TYR A 99 -14.45 -10.36 -14.14
C TYR A 99 -13.84 -9.26 -13.27
N VAL A 100 -13.13 -9.66 -12.21
CA VAL A 100 -12.35 -8.75 -11.38
C VAL A 100 -10.91 -9.22 -11.37
N THR A 101 -10.00 -8.34 -11.77
CA THR A 101 -8.56 -8.58 -11.73
C THR A 101 -7.88 -7.54 -10.84
N HIS A 102 -6.66 -7.81 -10.43
CA HIS A 102 -5.84 -6.89 -9.66
C HIS A 102 -4.37 -6.92 -10.12
N ILE A 103 -3.55 -6.03 -9.57
CA ILE A 103 -2.12 -6.04 -9.81
C ILE A 103 -1.48 -7.19 -9.05
N GLN A 104 -0.62 -7.94 -9.75
CA GLN A 104 0.13 -9.03 -9.15
C GLN A 104 1.16 -8.51 -8.15
N ASN A 105 1.33 -9.23 -7.04
CA ASN A 105 2.21 -8.84 -5.95
C ASN A 105 3.64 -8.48 -6.36
N TYR A 106 4.19 -9.11 -7.41
CA TYR A 106 5.55 -8.84 -7.87
C TYR A 106 5.69 -7.50 -8.61
N VAL A 107 4.62 -6.88 -9.07
CA VAL A 107 4.66 -5.59 -9.79
C VAL A 107 4.94 -4.42 -8.85
N GLU A 108 4.34 -4.44 -7.66
CA GLU A 108 4.49 -3.41 -6.64
C GLU A 108 5.63 -3.70 -5.64
N LEU A 109 6.17 -4.91 -5.67
CA LEU A 109 7.08 -5.50 -4.70
C LEU A 109 8.24 -4.56 -4.33
N ASP A 110 9.04 -4.17 -5.32
CA ASP A 110 10.22 -3.36 -5.07
C ASP A 110 9.84 -1.94 -4.63
N ALA A 111 8.83 -1.33 -5.25
CA ALA A 111 8.41 0.03 -4.92
C ALA A 111 7.97 0.16 -3.46
N VAL A 112 7.14 -0.76 -2.96
CA VAL A 112 6.64 -0.71 -1.58
C VAL A 112 7.73 -1.07 -0.58
N ALA A 113 8.59 -2.05 -0.88
CA ALA A 113 9.72 -2.39 -0.01
C ALA A 113 10.75 -1.26 0.08
N GLU A 114 11.02 -0.58 -1.03
CA GLU A 114 11.90 0.61 -1.09
C GLU A 114 11.30 1.78 -0.32
N GLN A 115 9.98 2.02 -0.41
CA GLN A 115 9.31 3.05 0.37
C GLN A 115 9.40 2.78 1.87
N ALA A 116 9.22 1.52 2.31
CA ALA A 116 9.39 1.16 3.71
C ALA A 116 10.83 1.42 4.19
N ALA A 117 11.83 1.09 3.37
CA ALA A 117 13.23 1.38 3.66
C ALA A 117 13.52 2.88 3.67
N ALA A 118 12.95 3.65 2.73
CA ALA A 118 13.07 5.10 2.68
C ALA A 118 12.46 5.77 3.93
N LEU A 119 11.28 5.36 4.35
CA LEU A 119 10.64 5.83 5.59
C LEU A 119 11.50 5.50 6.81
N LEU A 120 12.03 4.28 6.91
CA LEU A 120 12.92 3.90 8.00
C LEU A 120 14.18 4.79 8.02
N MET A 121 14.81 5.04 6.89
CA MET A 121 15.97 5.93 6.81
C MET A 121 15.61 7.38 7.13
N ALA A 122 14.49 7.88 6.62
CA ALA A 122 14.02 9.25 6.88
C ALA A 122 13.79 9.51 8.37
N VAL A 123 13.11 8.56 9.03
CA VAL A 123 12.81 8.62 10.46
C VAL A 123 14.07 8.44 11.29
N SER A 124 14.87 7.40 11.05
CA SER A 124 16.04 7.08 11.85
C SER A 124 17.16 8.13 11.76
N LYS A 125 17.22 8.90 10.67
CA LYS A 125 18.20 9.96 10.43
C LYS A 125 17.63 11.36 10.59
N HIS A 126 16.36 11.50 10.98
CA HIS A 126 15.68 12.79 11.12
C HIS A 126 15.75 13.67 9.88
N VAL A 127 15.74 13.05 8.67
CA VAL A 127 15.98 13.77 7.41
C VAL A 127 14.95 14.87 7.19
N VAL A 128 13.66 14.58 7.42
CA VAL A 128 12.55 15.53 7.19
C VAL A 128 12.65 16.73 8.15
N ILE A 129 12.96 16.49 9.43
CA ILE A 129 13.14 17.56 10.43
C ILE A 129 14.37 18.40 10.09
N ALA A 130 15.48 17.75 9.74
CA ALA A 130 16.71 18.43 9.39
C ALA A 130 16.55 19.34 8.17
N ASP A 131 15.89 18.85 7.12
CA ASP A 131 15.55 19.62 5.92
C ASP A 131 14.70 20.85 6.25
N ARG A 132 13.60 20.67 7.03
CA ARG A 132 12.73 21.75 7.47
C ARG A 132 13.52 22.83 8.25
N LYS A 133 14.36 22.42 9.23
CA LYS A 133 15.18 23.35 9.99
C LYS A 133 16.11 24.18 9.10
N VAL A 134 16.70 23.59 8.08
CA VAL A 134 17.53 24.31 7.10
C VAL A 134 16.73 25.35 6.33
N HIS A 135 15.54 24.99 5.85
CA HIS A 135 14.65 25.92 5.13
C HIS A 135 14.17 27.09 6.01
N GLU A 136 14.04 26.87 7.34
CA GLU A 136 13.73 27.90 8.33
C GLU A 136 14.95 28.76 8.71
N GLY A 137 16.12 28.56 8.11
CA GLY A 137 17.36 29.28 8.40
C GLY A 137 18.10 28.80 9.65
N ASN A 138 17.78 27.63 10.17
CA ASN A 138 18.33 27.07 11.41
C ASN A 138 19.49 26.10 11.15
N TRP A 139 20.48 26.45 10.33
CA TRP A 139 21.59 25.58 9.93
C TRP A 139 22.39 24.99 11.11
N ASN A 140 22.68 25.77 12.13
CA ASN A 140 23.60 25.39 13.20
C ASN A 140 22.96 25.25 14.59
N LYS A 141 21.65 25.47 14.71
CA LYS A 141 20.95 25.38 16.00
C LYS A 141 20.56 23.93 16.26
N ASP A 142 20.70 23.54 17.52
CA ASP A 142 20.11 22.33 18.08
C ASP A 142 20.40 21.00 17.31
N ARG A 143 21.65 20.88 16.80
CA ARG A 143 22.06 19.65 16.07
C ARG A 143 21.94 18.37 16.91
N GLN A 144 21.95 18.46 18.23
CA GLN A 144 21.79 17.33 19.13
C GLN A 144 20.42 16.68 18.99
N GLU A 145 19.39 17.45 18.66
CA GLU A 145 18.04 16.96 18.39
C GLU A 145 17.97 16.09 17.11
N LEU A 146 18.97 16.21 16.23
CA LEU A 146 19.11 15.42 15.01
C LEU A 146 19.92 14.13 15.23
N MET A 147 20.22 13.78 16.49
CA MET A 147 20.96 12.56 16.80
C MET A 147 20.08 11.33 16.57
N GLY A 148 20.27 10.68 15.42
CA GLY A 148 19.53 9.51 15.01
C GLY A 148 20.29 8.20 15.23
N PHE A 149 19.76 7.12 14.65
CA PHE A 149 20.30 5.76 14.75
C PHE A 149 21.10 5.35 13.53
N GLN A 150 22.13 4.56 13.73
CA GLN A 150 22.72 3.75 12.65
C GLN A 150 21.89 2.49 12.45
N LEU A 151 21.66 2.13 11.19
CA LEU A 151 20.85 0.96 10.86
C LEU A 151 21.65 -0.33 10.81
N ARG A 152 22.96 -0.23 10.55
CA ARG A 152 23.82 -1.39 10.34
C ARG A 152 23.98 -2.23 11.60
N GLY A 153 23.78 -3.55 11.45
CA GLY A 153 24.01 -4.54 12.51
C GLY A 153 22.91 -4.61 13.56
N CYS A 154 21.81 -3.89 13.34
CA CYS A 154 20.63 -3.94 14.20
C CYS A 154 19.78 -5.18 13.93
N THR A 155 18.76 -5.40 14.76
CA THR A 155 17.71 -6.38 14.54
C THR A 155 16.49 -5.72 13.90
N THR A 156 16.08 -6.22 12.74
CA THR A 156 14.87 -5.75 12.04
C THR A 156 13.77 -6.80 12.19
N GLY A 157 12.63 -6.41 12.74
CA GLY A 157 11.41 -7.21 12.80
C GLY A 157 10.53 -6.94 11.58
N VAL A 158 10.01 -7.98 10.97
CA VAL A 158 9.11 -7.92 9.83
C VAL A 158 7.80 -8.61 10.20
N ILE A 159 6.71 -7.87 10.22
CA ILE A 159 5.37 -8.41 10.48
C ILE A 159 4.64 -8.55 9.16
N GLY A 160 4.36 -9.80 8.77
CA GLY A 160 3.91 -10.16 7.43
C GLY A 160 5.09 -10.41 6.49
N CYS A 161 5.46 -11.69 6.31
CA CYS A 161 6.59 -12.12 5.50
C CYS A 161 6.16 -12.68 4.14
N GLY A 162 5.19 -12.00 3.51
CA GLY A 162 4.81 -12.22 2.12
C GLY A 162 5.88 -11.64 1.16
N HIS A 163 5.50 -11.41 -0.10
CA HIS A 163 6.45 -10.92 -1.11
C HIS A 163 7.12 -9.61 -0.71
N ILE A 164 6.34 -8.60 -0.28
CA ILE A 164 6.85 -7.27 0.08
C ILE A 164 7.69 -7.33 1.35
N GLY A 165 7.19 -7.98 2.41
CA GLY A 165 7.92 -8.10 3.67
C GLY A 165 9.25 -8.85 3.51
N THR A 166 9.27 -9.92 2.71
CA THR A 166 10.52 -10.63 2.37
C THR A 166 11.49 -9.73 1.60
N ARG A 167 11.00 -8.94 0.64
CA ARG A 167 11.86 -8.00 -0.10
C ARG A 167 12.45 -6.92 0.81
N PHE A 168 11.64 -6.33 1.68
CA PHE A 168 12.13 -5.39 2.69
C PHE A 168 13.18 -6.06 3.61
N ALA A 169 12.91 -7.27 4.08
CA ALA A 169 13.88 -8.04 4.87
C ALA A 169 15.22 -8.20 4.15
N MET A 170 15.21 -8.49 2.84
CA MET A 170 16.43 -8.62 2.02
C MET A 170 17.19 -7.30 1.92
N ILE A 171 16.49 -6.16 1.73
CA ILE A 171 17.11 -4.83 1.73
C ILE A 171 17.84 -4.59 3.06
N MET A 172 17.20 -4.88 4.18
CA MET A 172 17.78 -4.67 5.50
C MET A 172 18.94 -5.65 5.79
N LYS A 173 18.79 -6.89 5.38
CA LYS A 173 19.80 -7.92 5.58
C LYS A 173 21.07 -7.64 4.79
N TYR A 174 20.96 -7.42 3.50
CA TYR A 174 22.12 -7.27 2.62
C TYR A 174 22.65 -5.84 2.58
N GLY A 175 21.77 -4.82 2.68
CA GLY A 175 22.20 -3.42 2.68
C GLY A 175 22.80 -2.98 4.02
N PHE A 176 22.24 -3.43 5.13
CA PHE A 176 22.62 -2.98 6.48
C PHE A 176 23.19 -4.09 7.36
N HIS A 177 23.30 -5.34 6.86
CA HIS A 177 23.75 -6.50 7.61
C HIS A 177 22.95 -6.74 8.89
N ASN A 178 21.64 -6.51 8.84
CA ASN A 178 20.76 -6.69 9.99
C ASN A 178 20.40 -8.15 10.19
N ARG A 179 20.23 -8.54 11.45
CA ARG A 179 19.53 -9.77 11.82
C ARG A 179 18.04 -9.55 11.51
N ILE A 180 17.41 -10.50 10.83
CA ILE A 180 16.00 -10.41 10.46
C ILE A 180 15.18 -11.40 11.29
N LEU A 181 14.23 -10.86 12.05
CA LEU A 181 13.14 -11.60 12.69
C LEU A 181 11.85 -11.39 11.90
N ALA A 182 11.04 -12.43 11.76
CA ALA A 182 9.74 -12.30 11.13
C ALA A 182 8.63 -12.99 11.92
N TYR A 183 7.48 -12.35 11.94
CA TYR A 183 6.22 -12.91 12.42
C TYR A 183 5.22 -12.95 11.28
N ASP A 184 4.85 -14.16 10.87
CA ASP A 184 3.78 -14.40 9.91
C ASP A 184 3.21 -15.81 10.13
N PRO A 185 2.00 -15.95 10.69
CA PRO A 185 1.40 -17.24 10.96
C PRO A 185 1.03 -18.04 9.71
N TYR A 186 1.03 -17.39 8.53
CA TYR A 186 0.65 -18.02 7.26
C TYR A 186 1.82 -18.21 6.29
N ALA A 187 3.05 -17.83 6.70
CA ALA A 187 4.20 -17.89 5.84
C ALA A 187 4.59 -19.35 5.48
N ASP A 188 5.07 -19.51 4.26
CA ASP A 188 5.82 -20.72 3.85
C ASP A 188 7.18 -20.72 4.58
N LYS A 189 7.25 -21.48 5.65
CA LYS A 189 8.40 -21.48 6.56
C LYS A 189 9.71 -21.84 5.84
N ASP A 190 9.67 -22.80 4.93
CA ASP A 190 10.86 -23.26 4.22
C ASP A 190 11.41 -22.17 3.30
N LYS A 191 10.53 -21.45 2.59
CA LYS A 191 10.92 -20.34 1.74
C LYS A 191 11.49 -19.17 2.55
N VAL A 192 10.83 -18.79 3.64
CA VAL A 192 11.29 -17.68 4.50
C VAL A 192 12.63 -18.00 5.13
N MET A 193 12.81 -19.23 5.63
CA MET A 193 14.06 -19.67 6.23
C MET A 193 15.20 -19.81 5.20
N ALA A 194 14.91 -20.20 3.98
CA ALA A 194 15.91 -20.27 2.89
C ALA A 194 16.52 -18.89 2.58
N GLU A 195 15.76 -17.80 2.79
CA GLU A 195 16.26 -16.43 2.69
C GLU A 195 17.07 -16.00 3.93
N GLY A 196 17.23 -16.89 4.92
CA GLY A 196 17.94 -16.63 6.18
C GLY A 196 17.22 -15.61 7.06
N ILE A 197 15.90 -15.63 7.03
CA ILE A 197 14.99 -14.90 7.92
C ILE A 197 14.61 -15.84 9.06
N GLN A 198 14.70 -15.38 10.28
CA GLN A 198 14.33 -16.16 11.47
C GLN A 198 12.86 -15.92 11.81
N LEU A 199 12.01 -16.92 11.63
CA LEU A 199 10.63 -16.87 12.10
C LEU A 199 10.57 -17.00 13.63
N CYS A 200 9.72 -16.19 14.26
CA CYS A 200 9.47 -16.23 15.71
C CYS A 200 8.04 -15.83 16.04
N ASP A 201 7.64 -15.95 17.29
CA ASP A 201 6.39 -15.38 17.78
C ASP A 201 6.43 -13.85 17.82
N LEU A 202 5.25 -13.22 17.88
CA LEU A 202 5.14 -11.76 17.89
C LEU A 202 5.83 -11.12 19.09
N ASP A 203 5.71 -11.71 20.25
CA ASP A 203 6.30 -11.20 21.50
C ASP A 203 7.84 -11.17 21.43
N THR A 204 8.45 -12.21 20.86
CA THR A 204 9.90 -12.27 20.62
C THR A 204 10.32 -11.20 19.62
N LEU A 205 9.59 -11.07 18.51
CA LEU A 205 9.85 -10.02 17.51
C LEU A 205 9.82 -8.63 18.15
N LEU A 206 8.76 -8.32 18.90
CA LEU A 206 8.59 -7.00 19.55
C LEU A 206 9.76 -6.71 20.50
N ARG A 207 10.15 -7.67 21.35
CA ARG A 207 11.22 -7.47 22.35
C ARG A 207 12.63 -7.36 21.78
N GLU A 208 12.89 -8.02 20.66
CA GLU A 208 14.26 -8.12 20.15
C GLU A 208 14.56 -7.16 18.98
N SER A 209 13.54 -6.54 18.38
CA SER A 209 13.74 -5.70 17.22
C SER A 209 14.04 -4.24 17.59
N ASP A 210 15.03 -3.66 16.92
CA ASP A 210 15.33 -2.23 16.97
C ASP A 210 14.41 -1.44 16.02
N PHE A 211 14.07 -2.07 14.89
CA PHE A 211 13.15 -1.54 13.88
C PHE A 211 12.10 -2.59 13.55
N ILE A 212 10.84 -2.17 13.44
CA ILE A 212 9.74 -3.07 13.07
C ILE A 212 9.02 -2.49 11.87
N SER A 213 8.79 -3.31 10.84
CA SER A 213 8.05 -2.93 9.65
C SER A 213 6.86 -3.85 9.40
N LEU A 214 5.70 -3.25 9.13
CA LEU A 214 4.42 -3.91 8.92
C LEU A 214 4.13 -4.06 7.42
N HIS A 215 3.94 -5.32 6.99
CA HIS A 215 3.58 -5.70 5.62
C HIS A 215 2.44 -6.72 5.60
N ALA A 216 1.71 -6.84 6.71
CA ALA A 216 0.60 -7.77 6.86
C ALA A 216 -0.68 -7.24 6.20
N ASN A 217 -1.57 -8.16 5.81
CA ASN A 217 -2.92 -7.82 5.39
C ASN A 217 -3.77 -7.41 6.60
N LEU A 218 -4.73 -6.52 6.37
CA LEU A 218 -5.73 -6.16 7.37
C LEU A 218 -6.83 -7.24 7.41
N THR A 219 -6.98 -7.82 8.58
CA THR A 219 -8.04 -8.77 8.94
C THR A 219 -8.58 -8.40 10.32
N GLU A 220 -9.65 -9.03 10.78
CA GLU A 220 -10.11 -8.85 12.17
C GLU A 220 -9.03 -9.16 13.20
N ASN A 221 -8.22 -10.20 12.96
CA ASN A 221 -7.16 -10.63 13.87
C ASN A 221 -5.90 -9.74 13.82
N SER A 222 -5.70 -8.99 12.76
CA SER A 222 -4.55 -8.09 12.60
C SER A 222 -4.88 -6.62 12.85
N ARG A 223 -6.17 -6.28 13.05
CA ARG A 223 -6.58 -4.93 13.42
C ARG A 223 -5.98 -4.56 14.78
N HIS A 224 -5.33 -3.40 14.84
CA HIS A 224 -4.60 -2.92 16.01
C HIS A 224 -3.63 -3.96 16.59
N LEU A 225 -2.99 -4.71 15.72
CA LEU A 225 -1.93 -5.66 16.11
C LEU A 225 -0.83 -4.96 16.90
N ILE A 226 -0.53 -3.71 16.50
CA ILE A 226 0.35 -2.81 17.24
C ILE A 226 -0.52 -1.82 18.03
N ASN A 227 -0.90 -2.22 19.20
CA ASN A 227 -1.63 -1.44 20.20
C ASN A 227 -0.70 -1.01 21.35
N ALA A 228 -1.24 -0.38 22.38
CA ALA A 228 -0.47 0.08 23.55
C ALA A 228 0.29 -1.06 24.26
N GLU A 229 -0.30 -2.27 24.34
CA GLU A 229 0.37 -3.44 24.95
C GLU A 229 1.55 -3.92 24.08
N ALA A 230 1.39 -3.99 22.77
CA ALA A 230 2.46 -4.33 21.84
C ALA A 230 3.59 -3.29 21.90
N LEU A 231 3.26 -2.00 21.90
CA LEU A 231 4.22 -0.91 22.03
C LEU A 231 5.00 -0.98 23.37
N ALA A 232 4.34 -1.36 24.46
CA ALA A 232 5.00 -1.55 25.75
C ALA A 232 6.02 -2.71 25.76
N LYS A 233 5.86 -3.71 24.87
CA LYS A 233 6.77 -4.85 24.74
C LYS A 233 7.98 -4.55 23.82
N MET A 234 7.88 -3.54 22.95
CA MET A 234 8.98 -3.17 22.05
C MET A 234 10.21 -2.69 22.83
N LYS A 235 11.37 -2.69 22.19
CA LYS A 235 12.55 -2.05 22.77
C LYS A 235 12.31 -0.55 23.01
N ASP A 236 12.95 -0.01 24.04
CA ASP A 236 12.97 1.42 24.24
C ASP A 236 13.56 2.11 23.01
N ARG A 237 12.88 3.16 22.55
CA ARG A 237 13.28 3.96 21.39
C ARG A 237 13.28 3.17 20.07
N ALA A 238 12.54 2.08 19.96
CA ALA A 238 12.36 1.40 18.69
C ALA A 238 11.72 2.33 17.64
N ILE A 239 11.86 1.97 16.36
CA ILE A 239 11.21 2.64 15.24
C ILE A 239 10.19 1.70 14.63
N LEU A 240 8.99 2.23 14.35
CA LEU A 240 7.89 1.52 13.71
C LEU A 240 7.65 2.05 12.30
N ILE A 241 7.50 1.15 11.33
CA ILE A 241 7.18 1.48 9.93
C ILE A 241 5.90 0.75 9.52
N ASN A 242 5.00 1.46 8.86
CA ASN A 242 3.76 0.88 8.34
C ASN A 242 3.54 1.24 6.87
N THR A 243 3.76 0.26 5.99
CA THR A 243 3.40 0.32 4.58
C THR A 243 2.37 -0.75 4.20
N GLY A 244 1.74 -1.37 5.22
CA GLY A 244 0.67 -2.34 5.05
C GLY A 244 -0.70 -1.67 4.96
N ARG A 245 -1.38 -1.53 6.10
CA ARG A 245 -2.67 -0.83 6.23
C ARG A 245 -2.69 -0.03 7.53
N GLY A 246 -3.27 1.17 7.51
CA GLY A 246 -3.34 2.05 8.69
C GLY A 246 -3.91 1.34 9.93
N PRO A 247 -5.08 0.68 9.84
CA PRO A 247 -5.68 0.02 10.99
C PRO A 247 -4.94 -1.21 11.56
N LEU A 248 -3.76 -1.57 11.05
CA LEU A 248 -2.87 -2.53 11.73
C LEU A 248 -2.29 -1.94 13.01
N VAL A 249 -2.32 -0.63 13.13
CA VAL A 249 -1.74 0.16 14.22
C VAL A 249 -2.85 0.93 14.91
N ASP A 250 -2.79 1.03 16.23
CA ASP A 250 -3.53 2.01 17.02
C ASP A 250 -2.73 3.32 16.99
N GLU A 251 -3.14 4.26 16.12
CA GLU A 251 -2.44 5.54 15.91
C GLU A 251 -2.42 6.43 17.16
N ALA A 252 -3.46 6.36 18.00
CA ALA A 252 -3.48 7.08 19.27
C ALA A 252 -2.41 6.54 20.23
N ALA A 253 -2.28 5.22 20.34
CA ALA A 253 -1.24 4.59 21.15
C ALA A 253 0.17 4.89 20.61
N VAL A 254 0.35 4.94 19.28
CA VAL A 254 1.61 5.32 18.64
C VAL A 254 1.97 6.76 18.99
N LEU A 255 1.02 7.69 18.89
CA LEU A 255 1.25 9.10 19.25
C LEU A 255 1.69 9.26 20.72
N ASP A 256 1.05 8.54 21.63
CA ASP A 256 1.43 8.54 23.05
C ASP A 256 2.82 7.95 23.27
N ALA A 257 3.17 6.88 22.54
CA ALA A 257 4.50 6.28 22.59
C ALA A 257 5.59 7.20 22.04
N LEU A 258 5.30 7.98 20.99
CA LEU A 258 6.21 9.01 20.47
C LEU A 258 6.40 10.14 21.47
N LYS A 259 5.31 10.69 22.03
CA LYS A 259 5.35 11.78 23.01
C LYS A 259 6.09 11.40 24.30
N SER A 260 5.95 10.16 24.75
CA SER A 260 6.65 9.64 25.92
C SER A 260 8.11 9.26 25.65
N GLY A 261 8.54 9.23 24.38
CA GLY A 261 9.87 8.76 23.96
C GLY A 261 10.04 7.24 24.00
N ARG A 262 8.97 6.49 24.20
CA ARG A 262 8.94 5.02 24.10
C ARG A 262 9.27 4.54 22.70
N LEU A 263 8.67 5.19 21.66
CA LEU A 263 9.11 5.13 20.29
C LEU A 263 10.01 6.32 19.96
N SER A 264 11.07 6.10 19.21
CA SER A 264 11.88 7.20 18.68
C SER A 264 11.41 7.68 17.32
N GLY A 265 10.54 6.93 16.65
CA GLY A 265 9.98 7.38 15.40
C GLY A 265 8.93 6.43 14.81
N TYR A 266 8.07 7.01 13.98
CA TYR A 266 7.04 6.32 13.21
C TYR A 266 7.09 6.78 11.76
N GLY A 267 7.21 5.83 10.84
CA GLY A 267 7.11 6.08 9.41
C GLY A 267 5.90 5.35 8.82
N ALA A 268 5.00 6.05 8.15
CA ALA A 268 3.83 5.41 7.55
C ALA A 268 3.54 5.94 6.15
N ASP A 269 3.14 5.04 5.26
CA ASP A 269 2.59 5.38 3.95
C ASP A 269 1.06 5.21 3.92
N VAL A 270 0.48 4.80 5.04
CA VAL A 270 -0.95 4.51 5.20
C VAL A 270 -1.44 5.07 6.53
N ALA A 271 -2.74 5.42 6.59
CA ALA A 271 -3.38 5.93 7.80
C ALA A 271 -4.66 5.16 8.13
N ALA A 272 -5.11 5.24 9.39
CA ALA A 272 -6.36 4.62 9.82
C ALA A 272 -7.56 5.18 9.05
N HIS A 273 -7.52 6.48 8.74
CA HIS A 273 -8.47 7.18 7.88
C HIS A 273 -7.70 7.86 6.75
N GLU A 274 -8.09 7.58 5.51
CA GLU A 274 -7.50 8.15 4.30
C GLU A 274 -8.56 8.87 3.47
N PRO A 275 -8.39 10.17 3.16
CA PRO A 275 -7.28 11.05 3.56
C PRO A 275 -7.31 11.39 5.06
N MET A 276 -6.11 11.62 5.66
CA MET A 276 -5.99 12.10 7.03
C MET A 276 -6.61 13.50 7.18
N GLU A 277 -7.21 13.75 8.34
CA GLU A 277 -7.71 15.09 8.68
C GLU A 277 -6.53 16.07 8.86
N LYS A 278 -6.76 17.35 8.50
CA LYS A 278 -5.70 18.37 8.52
C LYS A 278 -5.14 18.67 9.92
N ASP A 279 -5.92 18.42 10.94
CA ASP A 279 -5.60 18.63 12.35
C ASP A 279 -5.22 17.34 13.07
N ASP A 280 -4.97 16.25 12.33
CA ASP A 280 -4.49 15.01 12.92
C ASP A 280 -3.17 15.24 13.66
N PRO A 281 -3.12 14.84 14.96
CA PRO A 281 -1.96 15.15 15.79
C PRO A 281 -0.67 14.44 15.35
N LEU A 282 -0.73 13.35 14.60
CA LEU A 282 0.46 12.71 14.00
C LEU A 282 1.15 13.63 12.99
N LEU A 283 0.39 14.49 12.28
CA LEU A 283 0.94 15.44 11.29
C LEU A 283 1.77 16.55 11.93
N THR A 284 1.60 16.79 13.22
CA THR A 284 2.38 17.79 13.98
C THR A 284 3.48 17.17 14.84
N CYS A 285 3.58 15.83 14.83
CA CYS A 285 4.60 15.11 15.59
C CYS A 285 5.90 15.01 14.78
N ASP A 286 6.96 15.64 15.23
CA ASP A 286 8.26 15.67 14.55
C ASP A 286 8.88 14.28 14.34
N GLN A 287 8.55 13.32 15.18
CA GLN A 287 9.04 11.95 15.10
C GLN A 287 8.21 11.09 14.13
N ALA A 288 7.11 11.63 13.57
CA ALA A 288 6.30 10.94 12.56
C ALA A 288 6.63 11.44 11.15
N VAL A 289 6.81 10.51 10.22
CA VAL A 289 6.96 10.79 8.78
C VAL A 289 5.85 10.05 8.05
N ILE A 290 4.90 10.80 7.50
CA ILE A 290 3.71 10.24 6.85
C ILE A 290 3.76 10.59 5.35
N THR A 291 3.49 9.60 4.50
CA THR A 291 3.35 9.77 3.06
C THR A 291 1.95 9.34 2.61
N PRO A 292 1.38 9.93 1.53
CA PRO A 292 -0.04 9.85 1.24
C PRO A 292 -0.42 8.61 0.42
N HIS A 293 -0.15 7.41 0.93
CA HIS A 293 -0.40 6.11 0.29
C HIS A 293 0.19 6.07 -1.14
N SER A 294 1.45 6.42 -1.22
CA SER A 294 2.17 6.67 -2.48
C SER A 294 3.33 5.70 -2.74
N ALA A 295 3.45 4.63 -1.95
CA ALA A 295 4.55 3.67 -2.05
C ALA A 295 4.76 3.10 -3.47
N ILE A 296 3.68 2.94 -4.22
CA ILE A 296 3.71 2.43 -5.61
C ILE A 296 4.14 3.48 -6.64
N TYR A 297 4.26 4.76 -6.28
CA TYR A 297 4.51 5.86 -7.22
C TYR A 297 5.98 5.93 -7.66
N SER A 298 6.55 4.80 -8.07
CA SER A 298 7.79 4.76 -8.85
C SER A 298 7.48 4.67 -10.35
N TYR A 299 8.35 5.23 -11.18
CA TYR A 299 8.14 5.26 -12.63
C TYR A 299 7.99 3.87 -13.23
N THR A 300 8.82 2.92 -12.78
CA THR A 300 8.79 1.53 -13.24
C THR A 300 7.53 0.80 -12.78
N CYS A 301 7.15 0.95 -11.51
CA CYS A 301 5.95 0.31 -10.98
C CYS A 301 4.70 0.81 -11.71
N MET A 302 4.51 2.12 -11.82
CA MET A 302 3.35 2.71 -12.50
C MET A 302 3.26 2.28 -13.97
N LYS A 303 4.39 2.21 -14.68
CA LYS A 303 4.44 1.71 -16.06
C LYS A 303 3.95 0.27 -16.15
N ASN A 304 4.43 -0.60 -15.26
CA ASN A 304 4.10 -2.02 -15.24
C ASN A 304 2.64 -2.25 -14.83
N MET A 305 2.14 -1.50 -13.84
CA MET A 305 0.73 -1.54 -13.45
C MET A 305 -0.20 -1.13 -14.59
N ASN A 306 0.12 -0.03 -15.29
CA ASN A 306 -0.66 0.38 -16.47
C ASN A 306 -0.69 -0.72 -17.52
N ARG A 307 0.46 -1.31 -17.84
CA ARG A 307 0.55 -2.39 -18.83
C ARG A 307 -0.27 -3.61 -18.43
N LYS A 308 -0.24 -3.98 -17.15
CA LYS A 308 -1.03 -5.12 -16.65
C LYS A 308 -2.54 -4.92 -16.84
N VAL A 309 -3.09 -3.78 -16.43
CA VAL A 309 -4.53 -3.53 -16.58
C VAL A 309 -4.95 -3.36 -18.04
N MET A 310 -4.07 -2.86 -18.90
CA MET A 310 -4.30 -2.82 -20.35
C MET A 310 -4.34 -4.22 -20.95
N GLU A 311 -3.41 -5.11 -20.55
CA GLU A 311 -3.38 -6.48 -21.05
C GLU A 311 -4.62 -7.28 -20.63
N ASP A 312 -5.19 -7.02 -19.45
CA ASP A 312 -6.45 -7.62 -19.06
C ASP A 312 -7.59 -7.29 -20.04
N ILE A 313 -7.67 -6.02 -20.45
CA ILE A 313 -8.64 -5.59 -21.46
C ILE A 313 -8.37 -6.27 -22.80
N TYR A 314 -7.11 -6.36 -23.22
CA TYR A 314 -6.72 -7.01 -24.47
C TYR A 314 -7.02 -8.52 -24.48
N CYS A 315 -6.85 -9.20 -23.34
CA CYS A 315 -7.31 -10.60 -23.20
C CYS A 315 -8.81 -10.72 -23.44
N MET A 316 -9.61 -9.85 -22.80
CA MET A 316 -11.07 -9.85 -22.98
C MET A 316 -11.48 -9.62 -24.45
N GLN A 317 -10.80 -8.71 -25.14
CA GLN A 317 -11.07 -8.45 -26.58
C GLN A 317 -10.74 -9.64 -27.48
N ARG A 318 -9.73 -10.43 -27.12
CA ARG A 318 -9.38 -11.67 -27.85
C ARG A 318 -10.30 -12.85 -27.50
N GLY A 319 -11.26 -12.66 -26.58
CA GLY A 319 -12.08 -13.75 -26.03
C GLY A 319 -11.31 -14.66 -25.08
N GLU A 320 -10.16 -14.21 -24.59
CA GLU A 320 -9.33 -14.90 -23.61
C GLU A 320 -9.70 -14.48 -22.20
N ARG A 321 -9.43 -15.34 -21.22
CA ARG A 321 -9.59 -14.98 -19.81
C ARG A 321 -8.39 -14.13 -19.36
N PRO A 322 -8.62 -13.01 -18.65
CA PRO A 322 -7.54 -12.26 -18.03
C PRO A 322 -6.74 -13.12 -17.03
N VAL A 323 -5.49 -12.75 -16.84
CA VAL A 323 -4.66 -13.38 -15.81
C VAL A 323 -4.98 -12.77 -14.45
N GLU A 324 -4.90 -13.56 -13.36
CA GLU A 324 -5.17 -13.10 -11.99
C GLU A 324 -6.62 -12.63 -11.76
N ILE A 325 -7.57 -13.45 -12.20
CA ILE A 325 -8.97 -13.27 -11.81
C ILE A 325 -9.13 -13.66 -10.35
N ILE A 326 -9.66 -12.73 -9.53
CA ILE A 326 -9.73 -12.89 -8.07
C ILE A 326 -11.13 -13.22 -7.54
N ASN A 327 -12.14 -13.18 -8.37
CA ASN A 327 -13.52 -13.50 -7.98
C ASN A 327 -13.99 -14.90 -8.42
N GLY A 328 -13.09 -15.75 -8.93
CA GLY A 328 -13.34 -17.17 -9.21
C GLY A 328 -14.19 -17.45 -10.47
N LEU A 329 -14.30 -16.49 -11.39
CA LEU A 329 -14.90 -16.68 -12.71
C LEU A 329 -13.98 -17.44 -13.65
#